data_68d4feb8ac6d8ff3c351dd9120de99e1
#
_entry.id   68d4feb8ac6d8ff3c351dd9120de99e1
#
_cell.length_a   1.000
_cell.length_b   1.000
_cell.length_c   1.000
_cell.angle_alpha   90.00
_cell.angle_beta   90.00
_cell.angle_gamma   90.00
#
_symmetry.space_group_name_H-M   'P 1'
#
loop_
_entity.id
_entity.type
_entity.pdbx_description
1 polymer ?
#
loop_
_entity_poly.entity_id
_entity_poly.type
_entity_poly.pdbx_seq_one_letter_code
_entity_poly.pdbx_strand_id
1 'polypeptide(L)'
;MDTAELAYPGLAKDPKVDLERADPDLESQEYGSHLTAAYATSLSDTVGRQIETETFNTIKYRTCSWQKTAALLFSEYICLAIMSFPWSFSVLGLVPGVILTVTVGIIVLYTSLTIWRFCLRYPEIRDVCDIGQKLFGNSKIVWYLTAIMFLLNNTFIQSLHCLVGAEYLNTMSSHAACTMAFSFTMAAVSFLFSLPRTFSGLSKLATLSAIATFISVLLATVFAAVEDHPRNWDPKKGNPTFLLFPASDTTFVQGLGAFLNISFTFIGQITLPSFIAEMKEPKDFWKSLTAVTIAEIIVFTLVGAIIYVYVGNEYMTAPAFGSLGDELYMKISFSFMVPTLIFLGVLYASVSARFIFFRIFEGTRHKGNHTVMGWASWCGILMGLWVLAWIIAEAIPFFTDLLSIIGAVFGSFFGFIFWGVAYIYMSYADYGPVFYKKQGLRGWVELVLNVTVILIGLFFLGPGTYASVESVVQSYQEGGVGTAFTCANNGIRS
;
A
#
# COMPACT_ATOMS: atom_id res chain seq x y z
N MET A 1 27.74 23.11 -30.15
CA MET A 1 26.35 22.63 -30.06
C MET A 1 25.98 22.65 -28.61
N ASP A 2 25.25 23.67 -28.23
CA ASP A 2 25.02 24.09 -26.84
C ASP A 2 24.17 23.09 -26.08
N THR A 3 24.67 22.68 -24.93
CA THR A 3 23.90 21.97 -23.90
C THR A 3 23.01 23.00 -23.21
N ALA A 4 21.76 23.10 -23.63
CA ALA A 4 20.75 23.89 -22.95
C ALA A 4 20.48 23.27 -21.57
N GLU A 5 20.93 23.96 -20.53
CA GLU A 5 20.53 23.77 -19.14
C GLU A 5 19.01 23.90 -19.03
N LEU A 6 18.34 22.79 -18.78
CA LEU A 6 16.99 22.77 -18.29
C LEU A 6 16.99 23.18 -16.81
N ALA A 7 17.12 24.50 -16.60
CA ALA A 7 16.91 25.11 -15.30
C ALA A 7 15.43 25.02 -14.95
N TYR A 8 15.08 24.31 -13.89
CA TYR A 8 13.79 24.39 -13.25
C TYR A 8 13.62 25.81 -12.66
N PRO A 9 12.66 26.61 -13.09
CA PRO A 9 12.37 27.88 -12.47
C PRO A 9 11.61 27.63 -11.17
N GLY A 10 12.21 27.91 -10.03
CA GLY A 10 11.50 28.06 -8.78
C GLY A 10 11.88 27.17 -7.61
N LEU A 11 13.15 26.79 -7.45
CA LEU A 11 13.65 26.43 -6.13
C LEU A 11 13.85 27.74 -5.37
N ALA A 12 12.83 28.18 -4.62
CA ALA A 12 13.02 29.24 -3.64
C ALA A 12 14.12 28.79 -2.68
N LYS A 13 15.21 29.58 -2.61
CA LYS A 13 16.22 29.44 -1.57
C LYS A 13 15.50 29.52 -0.23
N ASP A 14 15.82 28.59 0.68
CA ASP A 14 15.33 28.66 2.06
C ASP A 14 15.52 30.08 2.58
N PRO A 15 14.50 30.74 3.14
CA PRO A 15 14.68 32.06 3.70
C PRO A 15 15.65 31.96 4.87
N LYS A 16 16.86 32.50 4.68
CA LYS A 16 17.79 32.72 5.78
C LYS A 16 17.19 33.82 6.64
N VAL A 17 16.64 33.43 7.77
CA VAL A 17 16.21 34.34 8.80
C VAL A 17 17.45 34.66 9.65
N ASP A 18 17.86 35.93 9.67
CA ASP A 18 18.93 36.45 10.52
C ASP A 18 18.55 36.29 12.00
N LEU A 19 19.27 35.38 12.68
CA LEU A 19 19.13 35.08 14.10
C LEU A 19 20.08 35.95 14.91
N GLU A 20 19.66 37.15 15.31
CA GLU A 20 20.26 37.88 16.44
C GLU A 20 19.22 38.30 17.47
N ARG A 21 19.33 37.68 18.66
CA ARG A 21 18.77 38.00 19.97
C ARG A 21 17.26 37.91 20.18
N ALA A 22 16.85 36.84 20.82
CA ALA A 22 15.68 36.79 21.72
C ALA A 22 15.68 35.53 22.63
N ASP A 23 14.86 35.54 23.65
CA ASP A 23 14.77 34.61 24.79
C ASP A 23 14.34 33.18 24.37
N PRO A 24 15.02 32.08 24.79
CA PRO A 24 14.86 30.74 24.21
C PRO A 24 13.48 30.08 24.41
N ASP A 25 12.73 30.45 25.44
CA ASP A 25 11.46 29.79 25.80
C ASP A 25 10.21 30.43 25.19
N LEU A 26 10.23 31.70 24.85
CA LEU A 26 9.15 32.38 24.11
C LEU A 26 9.29 32.18 22.59
N GLU A 27 10.53 32.02 22.08
CA GLU A 27 10.83 31.86 20.67
C GLU A 27 10.31 30.57 20.09
N SER A 28 10.29 29.46 20.84
CA SER A 28 9.93 28.15 20.28
C SER A 28 8.45 28.05 19.90
N GLN A 29 7.55 28.69 20.63
CA GLN A 29 6.11 28.73 20.32
C GLN A 29 5.76 29.77 19.24
N GLU A 30 6.39 30.91 19.28
CA GLU A 30 6.17 32.01 18.32
C GLU A 30 6.80 31.65 16.95
N TYR A 31 8.01 31.08 16.94
CA TYR A 31 8.69 30.58 15.72
C TYR A 31 7.90 29.45 15.05
N GLY A 32 7.38 28.51 15.82
CA GLY A 32 6.52 27.45 15.32
C GLY A 32 5.22 27.99 14.69
N SER A 33 4.63 29.05 15.27
CA SER A 33 3.40 29.66 14.74
C SER A 33 3.67 30.46 13.44
N HIS A 34 4.77 31.18 13.35
CA HIS A 34 5.18 31.92 12.15
C HIS A 34 5.55 30.99 10.98
N LEU A 35 6.26 29.89 11.25
CA LEU A 35 6.55 28.86 10.23
C LEU A 35 5.27 28.22 9.71
N THR A 36 4.34 27.87 10.61
CA THR A 36 3.06 27.28 10.23
C THR A 36 2.22 28.24 9.37
N ALA A 37 2.23 29.53 9.70
CA ALA A 37 1.54 30.56 8.91
C ALA A 37 2.20 30.76 7.53
N ALA A 38 3.53 30.82 7.45
CA ALA A 38 4.26 30.97 6.19
C ALA A 38 4.02 29.77 5.25
N TYR A 39 4.04 28.52 5.78
CA TYR A 39 3.73 27.32 5.00
C TYR A 39 2.26 27.29 4.57
N ALA A 40 1.34 27.74 5.42
CA ALA A 40 -0.07 27.84 5.07
C ALA A 40 -0.32 28.81 3.90
N THR A 41 0.42 29.91 3.86
CA THR A 41 0.32 30.90 2.78
C THR A 41 0.93 30.35 1.48
N SER A 42 2.13 29.76 1.52
CA SER A 42 2.77 29.16 0.35
C SER A 42 1.96 28.01 -0.25
N LEU A 43 1.32 27.21 0.60
CA LEU A 43 0.41 26.15 0.17
C LEU A 43 -0.82 26.72 -0.53
N SER A 44 -1.45 27.77 0.02
CA SER A 44 -2.64 28.40 -0.58
C SER A 44 -2.33 29.02 -1.95
N ASP A 45 -1.17 29.65 -2.10
CA ASP A 45 -0.73 30.24 -3.36
C ASP A 45 -0.39 29.19 -4.42
N THR A 46 0.23 28.09 -4.02
CA THR A 46 0.55 26.99 -4.93
C THR A 46 -0.71 26.26 -5.39
N VAL A 47 -1.63 25.99 -4.46
CA VAL A 47 -2.94 25.38 -4.77
C VAL A 47 -3.77 26.29 -5.66
N GLY A 48 -3.81 27.60 -5.37
CA GLY A 48 -4.51 28.59 -6.18
C GLY A 48 -4.00 28.63 -7.62
N ARG A 49 -2.67 28.73 -7.82
CA ARG A 49 -2.05 28.71 -9.16
C ARG A 49 -2.33 27.40 -9.92
N GLN A 50 -2.35 26.25 -9.26
CA GLN A 50 -2.69 24.98 -9.89
C GLN A 50 -4.16 24.95 -10.32
N ILE A 51 -5.09 25.42 -9.50
CA ILE A 51 -6.51 25.50 -9.83
C ILE A 51 -6.74 26.45 -11.02
N GLU A 52 -6.06 27.62 -11.05
CA GLU A 52 -6.13 28.54 -12.18
C GLU A 52 -5.64 27.89 -13.47
N THR A 53 -4.50 27.19 -13.43
CA THR A 53 -3.95 26.47 -14.59
C THR A 53 -4.88 25.36 -15.07
N GLU A 54 -5.58 24.67 -14.15
CA GLU A 54 -6.54 23.64 -14.48
C GLU A 54 -7.88 24.17 -15.00
N THR A 55 -8.18 25.46 -14.80
CA THR A 55 -9.46 26.07 -15.25
C THR A 55 -9.62 25.97 -16.78
N PHE A 56 -8.52 26.03 -17.51
CA PHE A 56 -8.48 25.93 -18.99
C PHE A 56 -8.30 24.50 -19.50
N ASN A 57 -8.10 23.49 -18.62
CA ASN A 57 -7.92 22.11 -19.00
C ASN A 57 -9.25 21.34 -19.01
N THR A 58 -9.40 20.41 -19.95
CA THR A 58 -10.56 19.50 -20.01
C THR A 58 -10.60 18.55 -18.81
N ILE A 59 -9.43 18.29 -18.21
CA ILE A 59 -9.26 17.36 -17.10
C ILE A 59 -8.85 18.15 -15.85
N LYS A 60 -9.68 18.08 -14.80
CA LYS A 60 -9.42 18.70 -13.49
C LYS A 60 -8.98 17.65 -12.48
N TYR A 61 -7.87 17.89 -11.80
CA TYR A 61 -7.30 16.93 -10.85
C TYR A 61 -7.70 17.21 -9.39
N ARG A 62 -7.69 18.47 -8.94
CA ARG A 62 -8.02 18.84 -7.54
C ARG A 62 -9.53 18.88 -7.29
N THR A 63 -10.14 17.71 -7.11
CA THR A 63 -11.61 17.58 -6.95
C THR A 63 -12.05 16.85 -5.68
N CYS A 64 -11.14 16.28 -4.90
CA CYS A 64 -11.47 15.41 -3.77
C CYS A 64 -11.68 16.19 -2.46
N SER A 65 -12.82 15.96 -1.78
CA SER A 65 -13.03 16.31 -0.38
C SER A 65 -12.41 15.26 0.53
N TRP A 66 -12.20 15.57 1.83
CA TRP A 66 -11.66 14.60 2.77
C TRP A 66 -12.50 13.34 2.90
N GLN A 67 -13.85 13.44 2.84
CA GLN A 67 -14.74 12.27 2.87
C GLN A 67 -14.55 11.37 1.64
N LYS A 68 -14.43 11.99 0.46
CA LYS A 68 -14.19 11.28 -0.79
C LYS A 68 -12.81 10.62 -0.79
N THR A 69 -11.81 11.30 -0.25
CA THR A 69 -10.47 10.76 -0.06
C THR A 69 -10.47 9.63 0.95
N ALA A 70 -11.19 9.74 2.07
CA ALA A 70 -11.34 8.66 3.04
C ALA A 70 -11.98 7.40 2.40
N ALA A 71 -13.03 7.58 1.59
CA ALA A 71 -13.67 6.46 0.88
C ALA A 71 -12.73 5.80 -0.14
N LEU A 72 -11.91 6.57 -0.84
CA LEU A 72 -10.90 6.04 -1.77
C LEU A 72 -9.80 5.27 -1.03
N LEU A 73 -9.26 5.82 0.06
CA LEU A 73 -8.27 5.15 0.91
C LEU A 73 -8.84 3.88 1.54
N PHE A 74 -10.08 3.93 2.03
CA PHE A 74 -10.75 2.73 2.55
C PHE A 74 -10.86 1.63 1.50
N SER A 75 -11.21 1.99 0.26
CA SER A 75 -11.27 1.05 -0.86
C SER A 75 -9.89 0.51 -1.28
N GLU A 76 -8.82 1.27 -1.04
CA GLU A 76 -7.44 0.85 -1.32
C GLU A 76 -6.92 -0.11 -0.26
N TYR A 77 -7.14 0.21 1.01
CA TYR A 77 -6.55 -0.51 2.14
C TYR A 77 -7.37 -1.73 2.57
N ILE A 78 -8.70 -1.65 2.57
CA ILE A 78 -9.54 -2.81 2.86
C ILE A 78 -9.71 -3.61 1.59
N CYS A 79 -8.74 -4.46 1.34
CA CYS A 79 -8.56 -5.25 0.13
C CYS A 79 -8.46 -6.74 0.45
N LEU A 80 -8.17 -7.54 -0.57
CA LEU A 80 -7.99 -8.99 -0.43
C LEU A 80 -6.98 -9.39 0.65
N ALA A 81 -5.93 -8.59 0.87
CA ALA A 81 -4.87 -8.89 1.85
C ALA A 81 -5.42 -9.07 3.29
N ILE A 82 -6.60 -8.54 3.61
CA ILE A 82 -7.29 -8.79 4.88
C ILE A 82 -7.51 -10.30 5.12
N MET A 83 -7.69 -11.10 4.06
CA MET A 83 -7.90 -12.53 4.15
C MET A 83 -6.61 -13.32 4.48
N SER A 84 -5.46 -12.65 4.64
CA SER A 84 -4.24 -13.24 5.19
C SER A 84 -4.15 -13.11 6.73
N PHE A 85 -4.96 -12.22 7.36
CA PHE A 85 -4.91 -12.01 8.81
C PHE A 85 -5.24 -13.26 9.64
N PRO A 86 -6.30 -14.03 9.31
CA PRO A 86 -6.58 -15.28 10.03
C PRO A 86 -5.40 -16.24 10.00
N TRP A 87 -4.73 -16.37 8.86
CA TRP A 87 -3.51 -17.18 8.74
C TRP A 87 -2.36 -16.58 9.55
N SER A 88 -2.15 -15.29 9.51
CA SER A 88 -1.11 -14.65 10.33
C SER A 88 -1.36 -14.86 11.84
N PHE A 89 -2.63 -14.85 12.26
CA PHE A 89 -3.01 -15.12 13.64
C PHE A 89 -2.81 -16.60 14.01
N SER A 90 -3.01 -17.54 13.08
CA SER A 90 -2.73 -18.96 13.33
C SER A 90 -1.24 -19.23 13.54
N VAL A 91 -0.36 -18.48 12.88
CA VAL A 91 1.10 -18.59 13.03
C VAL A 91 1.59 -17.89 14.30
N LEU A 92 1.10 -16.67 14.58
CA LEU A 92 1.57 -15.85 15.69
C LEU A 92 0.86 -16.12 17.02
N GLY A 93 -0.29 -16.78 16.97
CA GLY A 93 -1.24 -16.83 18.08
C GLY A 93 -2.13 -15.58 18.15
N LEU A 94 -3.29 -15.73 18.79
CA LEU A 94 -4.31 -14.69 18.87
C LEU A 94 -3.81 -13.40 19.53
N VAL A 95 -3.14 -13.53 20.68
CA VAL A 95 -2.70 -12.35 21.47
C VAL A 95 -1.62 -11.55 20.76
N PRO A 96 -0.50 -12.13 20.31
CA PRO A 96 0.49 -11.38 19.52
C PRO A 96 -0.07 -10.86 18.20
N GLY A 97 -0.95 -11.61 17.52
CA GLY A 97 -1.61 -11.17 16.29
C GLY A 97 -2.40 -9.87 16.48
N VAL A 98 -3.24 -9.80 17.52
CA VAL A 98 -4.00 -8.59 17.87
C VAL A 98 -3.07 -7.43 18.25
N ILE A 99 -2.09 -7.68 19.13
CA ILE A 99 -1.14 -6.64 19.58
C ILE A 99 -0.38 -6.06 18.38
N LEU A 100 0.11 -6.90 17.48
CA LEU A 100 0.84 -6.46 16.29
C LEU A 100 -0.08 -5.68 15.34
N THR A 101 -1.31 -6.12 15.12
CA THR A 101 -2.28 -5.40 14.29
C THR A 101 -2.50 -3.97 14.78
N VAL A 102 -2.76 -3.81 16.08
CA VAL A 102 -2.96 -2.48 16.70
C VAL A 102 -1.68 -1.64 16.63
N THR A 103 -0.54 -2.24 16.98
CA THR A 103 0.75 -1.53 17.05
C THR A 103 1.18 -1.06 15.65
N VAL A 104 1.09 -1.92 14.65
CA VAL A 104 1.42 -1.57 13.25
C VAL A 104 0.48 -0.48 12.76
N GLY A 105 -0.82 -0.59 12.99
CA GLY A 105 -1.80 0.44 12.61
C GLY A 105 -1.45 1.82 13.21
N ILE A 106 -1.06 1.88 14.49
CA ILE A 106 -0.64 3.13 15.15
C ILE A 106 0.65 3.68 14.53
N ILE A 107 1.66 2.82 14.29
CA ILE A 107 2.93 3.25 13.68
C ILE A 107 2.69 3.76 12.26
N VAL A 108 1.87 3.07 11.47
CA VAL A 108 1.55 3.48 10.09
C VAL A 108 0.75 4.78 10.06
N LEU A 109 -0.19 5.00 11.00
CA LEU A 109 -0.85 6.30 11.14
C LEU A 109 0.17 7.41 11.43
N TYR A 110 1.11 7.17 12.34
CA TYR A 110 2.16 8.14 12.68
C TYR A 110 3.03 8.48 11.45
N THR A 111 3.49 7.48 10.72
CA THR A 111 4.30 7.70 9.51
C THR A 111 3.49 8.38 8.40
N SER A 112 2.21 8.05 8.22
CA SER A 112 1.31 8.70 7.27
C SER A 112 1.04 10.16 7.61
N LEU A 113 0.89 10.50 8.90
CA LEU A 113 0.80 11.89 9.35
C LEU A 113 2.11 12.65 9.13
N THR A 114 3.25 11.97 9.18
CA THR A 114 4.56 12.57 8.83
C THR A 114 4.62 12.92 7.33
N ILE A 115 4.12 12.03 6.45
CA ILE A 115 3.98 12.30 5.00
C ILE A 115 3.10 13.54 4.78
N TRP A 116 1.93 13.55 5.41
CA TRP A 116 1.00 14.68 5.29
C TRP A 116 1.67 16.01 5.66
N ARG A 117 2.36 16.09 6.81
CA ARG A 117 3.12 17.26 7.22
C ARG A 117 4.21 17.63 6.21
N PHE A 118 4.91 16.63 5.68
CA PHE A 118 5.95 16.83 4.67
C PHE A 118 5.38 17.43 3.37
N CYS A 119 4.26 16.93 2.88
CA CYS A 119 3.59 17.44 1.69
C CYS A 119 2.99 18.83 1.89
N LEU A 120 2.51 19.16 3.10
CA LEU A 120 2.05 20.52 3.42
C LEU A 120 3.21 21.53 3.44
N ARG A 121 4.37 21.09 3.93
CA ARG A 121 5.58 21.93 3.98
C ARG A 121 6.20 22.16 2.61
N TYR A 122 6.12 21.17 1.73
CA TYR A 122 6.71 21.18 0.40
C TYR A 122 5.62 20.92 -0.67
N PRO A 123 4.80 21.93 -0.97
CA PRO A 123 3.64 21.77 -1.86
C PRO A 123 3.98 21.49 -3.33
N GLU A 124 5.26 21.59 -3.72
CA GLU A 124 5.78 21.20 -5.02
C GLU A 124 5.85 19.67 -5.24
N ILE A 125 5.80 18.88 -4.16
CA ILE A 125 5.89 17.43 -4.21
C ILE A 125 4.60 16.85 -4.80
N ARG A 126 4.77 15.94 -5.76
CA ARG A 126 3.68 15.26 -6.48
C ARG A 126 3.59 13.78 -6.18
N ASP A 127 4.73 13.17 -5.88
CA ASP A 127 4.86 11.74 -5.66
C ASP A 127 6.00 11.41 -4.68
N VAL A 128 6.11 10.13 -4.31
CA VAL A 128 7.12 9.65 -3.38
C VAL A 128 8.56 9.79 -3.92
N CYS A 129 8.74 9.85 -5.24
CA CYS A 129 10.06 10.00 -5.86
C CYS A 129 10.64 11.40 -5.62
N ASP A 130 9.78 12.42 -5.67
CA ASP A 130 10.16 13.80 -5.35
C ASP A 130 10.54 13.92 -3.87
N ILE A 131 9.86 13.17 -2.98
CA ILE A 131 10.23 13.07 -1.56
C ILE A 131 11.62 12.43 -1.41
N GLY A 132 11.83 11.26 -2.03
CA GLY A 132 13.13 10.58 -2.00
C GLY A 132 14.27 11.47 -2.49
N GLN A 133 14.06 12.20 -3.58
CA GLN A 133 15.05 13.15 -4.08
C GLN A 133 15.37 14.24 -3.06
N LYS A 134 14.36 14.84 -2.46
CA LYS A 134 14.51 15.94 -1.50
C LYS A 134 15.20 15.49 -0.22
N LEU A 135 14.87 14.33 0.30
CA LEU A 135 15.47 13.77 1.53
C LEU A 135 16.98 13.51 1.39
N PHE A 136 17.43 13.16 0.20
CA PHE A 136 18.82 12.79 -0.05
C PHE A 136 19.57 13.83 -0.92
N GLY A 137 19.46 15.11 -0.53
CA GLY A 137 20.26 16.18 -1.09
C GLY A 137 19.95 16.55 -2.55
N ASN A 138 18.70 16.41 -2.97
CA ASN A 138 18.24 16.65 -4.34
C ASN A 138 18.95 15.81 -5.43
N SER A 139 19.42 14.62 -5.05
CA SER A 139 20.14 13.71 -5.96
C SER A 139 19.20 13.11 -7.01
N LYS A 140 19.52 13.29 -8.29
CA LYS A 140 18.81 12.65 -9.40
C LYS A 140 18.93 11.12 -9.36
N ILE A 141 20.05 10.58 -8.87
CA ILE A 141 20.28 9.13 -8.74
C ILE A 141 19.25 8.55 -7.77
N VAL A 142 19.06 9.18 -6.60
CA VAL A 142 18.08 8.75 -5.61
C VAL A 142 16.68 8.83 -6.18
N TRP A 143 16.37 9.88 -6.96
CA TRP A 143 15.09 9.98 -7.64
C TRP A 143 14.83 8.77 -8.56
N TYR A 144 15.80 8.39 -9.41
CA TYR A 144 15.66 7.23 -10.30
C TYR A 144 15.54 5.91 -9.52
N LEU A 145 16.34 5.73 -8.46
CA LEU A 145 16.24 4.53 -7.61
C LEU A 145 14.85 4.44 -6.93
N THR A 146 14.35 5.54 -6.40
CA THR A 146 13.00 5.59 -5.81
C THR A 146 11.94 5.32 -6.87
N ALA A 147 12.09 5.85 -8.10
CA ALA A 147 11.17 5.60 -9.18
C ALA A 147 11.13 4.12 -9.61
N ILE A 148 12.28 3.47 -9.68
CA ILE A 148 12.35 2.02 -9.95
C ILE A 148 11.64 1.24 -8.86
N MET A 149 11.94 1.53 -7.58
CA MET A 149 11.28 0.88 -6.45
C MET A 149 9.76 1.13 -6.43
N PHE A 150 9.33 2.35 -6.74
CA PHE A 150 7.93 2.72 -6.86
C PHE A 150 7.21 1.90 -7.93
N LEU A 151 7.78 1.83 -9.13
CA LEU A 151 7.19 1.08 -10.25
C LEU A 151 7.18 -0.42 -9.97
N LEU A 152 8.25 -0.97 -9.39
CA LEU A 152 8.32 -2.38 -9.00
C LEU A 152 7.27 -2.70 -7.92
N ASN A 153 7.18 -1.92 -6.85
CA ASN A 153 6.16 -2.12 -5.81
C ASN A 153 4.75 -2.20 -6.42
N ASN A 154 4.41 -1.24 -7.26
CA ASN A 154 3.09 -1.20 -7.87
C ASN A 154 2.86 -2.39 -8.81
N THR A 155 3.90 -2.84 -9.52
CA THR A 155 3.81 -4.00 -10.42
C THR A 155 3.69 -5.31 -9.64
N PHE A 156 4.37 -5.44 -8.50
CA PHE A 156 4.20 -6.59 -7.59
C PHE A 156 2.77 -6.64 -7.01
N ILE A 157 2.18 -5.49 -6.65
CA ILE A 157 0.79 -5.44 -6.22
C ILE A 157 -0.16 -5.85 -7.36
N GLN A 158 0.09 -5.38 -8.60
CA GLN A 158 -0.68 -5.83 -9.77
C GLN A 158 -0.56 -7.36 -9.97
N SER A 159 0.64 -7.92 -9.76
CA SER A 159 0.86 -9.37 -9.89
C SER A 159 0.09 -10.18 -8.87
N LEU A 160 -0.04 -9.69 -7.63
CA LEU A 160 -0.86 -10.30 -6.59
C LEU A 160 -2.33 -10.43 -7.05
N HIS A 161 -2.86 -9.42 -7.74
CA HIS A 161 -4.23 -9.46 -8.27
C HIS A 161 -4.39 -10.39 -9.47
N CYS A 162 -3.34 -10.57 -10.30
CA CYS A 162 -3.32 -11.60 -11.34
C CYS A 162 -3.32 -13.01 -10.73
N LEU A 163 -2.48 -13.23 -9.72
CA LEU A 163 -2.35 -14.51 -9.01
C LEU A 163 -3.68 -14.93 -8.38
N VAL A 164 -4.25 -14.09 -7.53
CA VAL A 164 -5.51 -14.42 -6.84
C VAL A 164 -6.70 -14.44 -7.79
N GLY A 165 -6.64 -13.66 -8.87
CA GLY A 165 -7.64 -13.76 -9.94
C GLY A 165 -7.61 -15.11 -10.65
N ALA A 166 -6.42 -15.68 -10.89
CA ALA A 166 -6.28 -17.04 -11.42
C ALA A 166 -6.77 -18.09 -10.42
N GLU A 167 -6.43 -17.95 -9.15
CA GLU A 167 -6.92 -18.78 -8.06
C GLU A 167 -8.46 -18.78 -7.98
N TYR A 168 -9.08 -17.59 -8.09
CA TYR A 168 -10.52 -17.47 -8.16
C TYR A 168 -11.10 -18.24 -9.37
N LEU A 169 -10.59 -18.02 -10.58
CA LEU A 169 -11.08 -18.66 -11.79
C LEU A 169 -10.89 -20.18 -11.75
N ASN A 170 -9.76 -20.67 -11.24
CA ASN A 170 -9.53 -22.11 -11.01
C ASN A 170 -10.55 -22.68 -10.02
N THR A 171 -10.80 -21.98 -8.91
CA THR A 171 -11.75 -22.40 -7.88
C THR A 171 -13.18 -22.46 -8.42
N MET A 172 -13.61 -21.44 -9.18
CA MET A 172 -14.98 -21.38 -9.71
C MET A 172 -15.23 -22.38 -10.83
N SER A 173 -14.23 -22.62 -11.69
CA SER A 173 -14.32 -23.50 -12.85
C SER A 173 -13.93 -24.95 -12.56
N SER A 174 -13.45 -25.26 -11.34
CA SER A 174 -12.88 -26.59 -11.00
C SER A 174 -11.73 -26.95 -11.96
N HIS A 175 -10.85 -25.97 -12.23
CA HIS A 175 -9.69 -26.11 -13.11
C HIS A 175 -10.04 -26.48 -14.56
N ALA A 176 -11.03 -25.81 -15.15
CA ALA A 176 -11.45 -26.08 -16.52
C ALA A 176 -10.42 -25.68 -17.60
N ALA A 177 -9.40 -24.88 -17.26
CA ALA A 177 -8.34 -24.45 -18.16
C ALA A 177 -7.00 -24.33 -17.42
N CYS A 178 -5.92 -24.21 -18.19
CA CYS A 178 -4.57 -23.96 -17.66
C CYS A 178 -4.52 -22.70 -16.78
N THR A 179 -3.89 -22.77 -15.60
CA THR A 179 -3.77 -21.66 -14.64
C THR A 179 -3.13 -20.43 -15.28
N MET A 180 -2.11 -20.59 -16.14
CA MET A 180 -1.53 -19.49 -16.90
C MET A 180 -2.54 -18.77 -17.81
N ALA A 181 -3.52 -19.49 -18.36
CA ALA A 181 -4.58 -18.85 -19.15
C ALA A 181 -5.53 -18.02 -18.28
N PHE A 182 -5.79 -18.47 -17.07
CA PHE A 182 -6.61 -17.73 -16.11
C PHE A 182 -5.90 -16.46 -15.60
N SER A 183 -4.62 -16.55 -15.24
CA SER A 183 -3.85 -15.37 -14.81
C SER A 183 -3.68 -14.36 -15.95
N PHE A 184 -3.42 -14.82 -17.17
CA PHE A 184 -3.41 -13.96 -18.36
C PHE A 184 -4.77 -13.31 -18.61
N THR A 185 -5.87 -14.04 -18.44
CA THR A 185 -7.23 -13.51 -18.58
C THR A 185 -7.48 -12.39 -17.57
N MET A 186 -7.06 -12.57 -16.32
CA MET A 186 -7.18 -11.52 -15.30
C MET A 186 -6.34 -10.30 -15.62
N ALA A 187 -5.11 -10.48 -16.12
CA ALA A 187 -4.27 -9.37 -16.58
C ALA A 187 -4.91 -8.63 -17.76
N ALA A 188 -5.46 -9.36 -18.74
CA ALA A 188 -6.12 -8.79 -19.92
C ALA A 188 -7.39 -8.00 -19.55
N VAL A 189 -8.24 -8.55 -18.69
CA VAL A 189 -9.45 -7.87 -18.19
C VAL A 189 -9.05 -6.60 -17.42
N SER A 190 -8.08 -6.69 -16.52
CA SER A 190 -7.60 -5.56 -15.75
C SER A 190 -6.94 -4.48 -16.62
N PHE A 191 -6.22 -4.89 -17.69
CA PHE A 191 -5.71 -3.96 -18.70
C PHE A 191 -6.84 -3.14 -19.34
N LEU A 192 -7.95 -3.77 -19.74
CA LEU A 192 -9.09 -3.07 -20.35
C LEU A 192 -9.72 -2.07 -19.37
N PHE A 193 -9.86 -2.43 -18.11
CA PHE A 193 -10.35 -1.51 -17.07
C PHE A 193 -9.37 -0.39 -16.72
N SER A 194 -8.07 -0.54 -17.03
CA SER A 194 -7.03 0.48 -16.82
C SER A 194 -7.00 1.56 -17.90
N LEU A 195 -7.69 1.39 -19.03
CA LEU A 195 -7.67 2.31 -20.15
C LEU A 195 -8.10 3.76 -19.81
N PRO A 196 -9.07 4.02 -18.90
CA PRO A 196 -9.41 5.38 -18.50
C PRO A 196 -8.20 6.12 -17.91
N ARG A 197 -7.91 7.33 -18.47
CA ARG A 197 -6.75 8.14 -18.07
C ARG A 197 -6.96 8.96 -16.80
N THR A 198 -8.17 8.95 -16.22
CA THR A 198 -8.55 9.78 -15.06
C THR A 198 -9.07 8.92 -13.91
N PHE A 199 -8.72 9.30 -12.66
CA PHE A 199 -9.29 8.65 -11.47
C PHE A 199 -10.79 8.88 -11.32
N SER A 200 -11.30 9.96 -11.85
CA SER A 200 -12.76 10.21 -11.90
C SER A 200 -13.51 9.08 -12.61
N GLY A 201 -12.92 8.51 -13.67
CA GLY A 201 -13.46 7.31 -14.33
C GLY A 201 -13.42 6.05 -13.46
N LEU A 202 -12.41 5.95 -12.58
CA LEU A 202 -12.23 4.80 -11.69
C LEU A 202 -13.05 4.90 -10.38
N SER A 203 -13.56 6.09 -10.03
CA SER A 203 -14.25 6.31 -8.75
C SER A 203 -15.52 5.46 -8.58
N LYS A 204 -16.24 5.16 -9.66
CA LYS A 204 -17.41 4.27 -9.61
C LYS A 204 -16.99 2.82 -9.33
N LEU A 205 -15.91 2.36 -9.96
CA LEU A 205 -15.35 1.04 -9.71
C LEU A 205 -14.81 0.93 -8.29
N ALA A 206 -14.18 2.00 -7.78
CA ALA A 206 -13.73 2.09 -6.38
C ALA A 206 -14.88 1.92 -5.39
N THR A 207 -15.98 2.64 -5.59
CA THR A 207 -17.15 2.53 -4.71
C THR A 207 -17.77 1.13 -4.76
N LEU A 208 -17.90 0.54 -5.95
CA LEU A 208 -18.38 -0.83 -6.10
C LEU A 208 -17.45 -1.82 -5.41
N SER A 209 -16.13 -1.65 -5.59
CA SER A 209 -15.09 -2.45 -4.93
C SER A 209 -15.22 -2.39 -3.41
N ALA A 210 -15.30 -1.20 -2.81
CA ALA A 210 -15.41 -1.02 -1.36
C ALA A 210 -16.65 -1.73 -0.78
N ILE A 211 -17.81 -1.57 -1.41
CA ILE A 211 -19.05 -2.22 -0.98
C ILE A 211 -18.94 -3.73 -1.13
N ALA A 212 -18.45 -4.20 -2.26
CA ALA A 212 -18.30 -5.63 -2.54
C ALA A 212 -17.31 -6.30 -1.59
N THR A 213 -16.16 -5.66 -1.32
CA THR A 213 -15.19 -6.15 -0.33
C THR A 213 -15.79 -6.25 1.06
N PHE A 214 -16.51 -5.22 1.50
CA PHE A 214 -17.17 -5.25 2.80
C PHE A 214 -18.13 -6.42 2.92
N ILE A 215 -18.96 -6.64 1.89
CA ILE A 215 -19.90 -7.80 1.83
C ILE A 215 -19.10 -9.12 1.82
N SER A 216 -18.06 -9.24 1.01
CA SER A 216 -17.23 -10.44 0.91
C SER A 216 -16.65 -10.85 2.25
N VAL A 217 -15.99 -9.88 2.92
CA VAL A 217 -15.32 -10.09 4.22
C VAL A 217 -16.32 -10.41 5.32
N LEU A 218 -17.46 -9.70 5.35
CA LEU A 218 -18.54 -9.95 6.30
C LEU A 218 -19.13 -11.35 6.10
N LEU A 219 -19.43 -11.75 4.86
CA LEU A 219 -19.95 -13.08 4.56
C LEU A 219 -18.94 -14.17 4.95
N ALA A 220 -17.66 -14.03 4.58
CA ALA A 220 -16.64 -15.00 4.96
C ALA A 220 -16.50 -15.16 6.47
N THR A 221 -16.58 -14.03 7.21
CA THR A 221 -16.50 -14.05 8.68
C THR A 221 -17.74 -14.70 9.31
N VAL A 222 -18.93 -14.40 8.81
CA VAL A 222 -20.18 -15.00 9.31
C VAL A 222 -20.24 -16.48 8.95
N PHE A 223 -19.88 -16.86 7.73
CA PHE A 223 -19.89 -18.25 7.27
C PHE A 223 -18.91 -19.12 8.07
N ALA A 224 -17.71 -18.63 8.34
CA ALA A 224 -16.77 -19.33 9.22
C ALA A 224 -17.29 -19.56 10.64
N ALA A 225 -18.19 -18.69 11.12
CA ALA A 225 -18.77 -18.79 12.46
C ALA A 225 -20.02 -19.67 12.53
N VAL A 226 -20.75 -19.87 11.41
CA VAL A 226 -22.02 -20.62 11.40
C VAL A 226 -21.92 -22.00 10.76
N GLU A 227 -20.84 -22.31 10.04
CA GLU A 227 -20.63 -23.64 9.47
C GLU A 227 -20.27 -24.66 10.56
N ASP A 228 -20.70 -25.90 10.38
CA ASP A 228 -20.47 -26.97 11.36
C ASP A 228 -18.99 -27.34 11.49
N HIS A 229 -18.27 -27.31 10.37
CA HIS A 229 -16.84 -27.71 10.33
C HIS A 229 -16.08 -26.93 9.24
N PRO A 230 -14.81 -26.55 9.51
CA PRO A 230 -13.94 -25.95 8.51
C PRO A 230 -13.58 -26.98 7.42
N ARG A 231 -13.01 -26.52 6.33
CA ARG A 231 -12.55 -27.36 5.25
C ARG A 231 -11.51 -28.37 5.73
N ASN A 232 -11.54 -29.57 5.14
CA ASN A 232 -10.65 -30.69 5.48
C ASN A 232 -10.74 -31.13 6.94
N TRP A 233 -11.85 -30.83 7.62
CA TRP A 233 -12.07 -31.31 8.97
C TRP A 233 -12.04 -32.84 9.01
N ASP A 234 -11.26 -33.38 9.96
CA ASP A 234 -11.14 -34.82 10.20
C ASP A 234 -11.57 -35.11 11.65
N PRO A 235 -12.60 -35.95 11.86
CA PRO A 235 -13.01 -36.36 13.21
C PRO A 235 -11.88 -36.91 14.08
N LYS A 236 -10.83 -37.47 13.47
CA LYS A 236 -9.67 -38.01 14.20
C LYS A 236 -8.76 -36.91 14.77
N LYS A 237 -8.73 -35.73 14.13
CA LYS A 237 -7.98 -34.56 14.61
C LYS A 237 -8.73 -33.75 15.66
N GLY A 238 -10.04 -34.00 15.83
CA GLY A 238 -10.91 -33.29 16.77
C GLY A 238 -11.47 -31.97 16.24
N ASN A 239 -12.07 -31.19 17.14
CA ASN A 239 -12.61 -29.88 16.81
C ASN A 239 -11.49 -28.87 16.58
N PRO A 240 -11.74 -27.81 15.77
CA PRO A 240 -10.79 -26.72 15.59
C PRO A 240 -10.31 -26.14 16.92
N THR A 241 -8.98 -25.97 17.06
CA THR A 241 -8.38 -25.36 18.23
C THR A 241 -7.60 -24.11 17.83
N PHE A 242 -7.68 -23.07 18.65
CA PHE A 242 -6.88 -21.85 18.46
C PHE A 242 -5.89 -21.69 19.60
N LEU A 243 -4.74 -21.08 19.30
CA LEU A 243 -3.68 -20.82 20.25
C LEU A 243 -3.65 -19.35 20.63
N LEU A 244 -3.46 -19.07 21.93
CA LEU A 244 -3.27 -17.69 22.39
C LEU A 244 -1.89 -17.14 22.04
N PHE A 245 -0.88 -18.01 21.98
CA PHE A 245 0.53 -17.69 21.64
C PHE A 245 1.02 -18.63 20.54
N PRO A 246 2.15 -18.31 19.87
CA PRO A 246 2.70 -19.15 18.80
C PRO A 246 2.90 -20.60 19.27
N ALA A 247 2.73 -21.54 18.36
CA ALA A 247 3.11 -22.93 18.59
C ALA A 247 4.62 -23.05 18.84
N SER A 248 5.04 -24.05 19.64
CA SER A 248 6.46 -24.24 20.02
C SER A 248 7.38 -24.55 18.84
N ASP A 249 6.82 -25.05 17.74
CA ASP A 249 7.49 -25.40 16.48
C ASP A 249 7.44 -24.31 15.43
N THR A 250 6.81 -23.15 15.73
CA THR A 250 6.77 -22.01 14.81
C THR A 250 8.19 -21.51 14.53
N THR A 251 8.58 -21.56 13.27
CA THR A 251 9.92 -21.11 12.85
C THR A 251 10.01 -19.59 12.74
N PHE A 252 11.24 -19.06 12.77
CA PHE A 252 11.49 -17.63 12.56
C PHE A 252 10.96 -17.16 11.20
N VAL A 253 11.11 -17.96 10.15
CA VAL A 253 10.64 -17.66 8.79
C VAL A 253 9.11 -17.50 8.77
N GLN A 254 8.39 -18.46 9.35
CA GLN A 254 6.93 -18.40 9.43
C GLN A 254 6.44 -17.20 10.26
N GLY A 255 7.01 -17.00 11.44
CA GLY A 255 6.62 -15.90 12.33
C GLY A 255 6.89 -14.52 11.70
N LEU A 256 8.04 -14.34 11.06
CA LEU A 256 8.37 -13.09 10.39
C LEU A 256 7.53 -12.89 9.13
N GLY A 257 7.25 -13.95 8.35
CA GLY A 257 6.33 -13.91 7.22
C GLY A 257 4.93 -13.43 7.62
N ALA A 258 4.37 -13.99 8.70
CA ALA A 258 3.08 -13.57 9.24
C ALA A 258 3.08 -12.11 9.71
N PHE A 259 4.16 -11.65 10.34
CA PHE A 259 4.31 -10.24 10.72
C PHE A 259 4.40 -9.31 9.50
N LEU A 260 5.14 -9.70 8.47
CA LEU A 260 5.25 -8.94 7.22
C LEU A 260 3.90 -8.84 6.50
N ASN A 261 3.09 -9.90 6.50
CA ASN A 261 1.73 -9.88 5.94
C ASN A 261 0.82 -8.88 6.65
N ILE A 262 0.82 -8.88 8.00
CA ILE A 262 0.09 -7.88 8.79
C ILE A 262 0.60 -6.47 8.45
N SER A 263 1.91 -6.27 8.43
CA SER A 263 2.51 -4.95 8.17
C SER A 263 2.20 -4.44 6.76
N PHE A 264 2.34 -5.29 5.75
CA PHE A 264 2.06 -4.94 4.36
C PHE A 264 0.64 -4.41 4.16
N THR A 265 -0.35 -5.04 4.81
CA THR A 265 -1.76 -4.69 4.62
C THR A 265 -2.09 -3.28 5.09
N PHE A 266 -1.34 -2.73 6.05
CA PHE A 266 -1.46 -1.33 6.47
C PHE A 266 -0.63 -0.35 5.60
N ILE A 267 0.32 -0.83 4.78
CA ILE A 267 1.27 0.03 4.06
C ILE A 267 0.69 0.47 2.70
N GLY A 268 0.12 1.66 2.66
CA GLY A 268 -0.30 2.34 1.42
C GLY A 268 0.33 3.73 1.25
N GLN A 269 1.36 4.06 2.05
CA GLN A 269 1.96 5.40 2.09
C GLN A 269 2.55 5.86 0.76
N ILE A 270 2.87 4.94 -0.13
CA ILE A 270 3.44 5.23 -1.46
C ILE A 270 2.49 6.06 -2.33
N THR A 271 1.18 5.94 -2.12
CA THR A 271 0.14 6.63 -2.88
C THR A 271 -0.30 7.94 -2.23
N LEU A 272 -0.06 8.13 -0.92
CA LEU A 272 -0.57 9.27 -0.15
C LEU A 272 -0.18 10.64 -0.72
N PRO A 273 1.07 10.90 -1.20
CA PRO A 273 1.40 12.18 -1.81
C PRO A 273 0.49 12.52 -3.00
N SER A 274 0.15 11.51 -3.82
CA SER A 274 -0.75 11.68 -4.97
C SER A 274 -2.18 12.01 -4.53
N PHE A 275 -2.68 11.37 -3.47
CA PHE A 275 -4.01 11.71 -2.90
C PHE A 275 -4.05 13.11 -2.32
N ILE A 276 -3.01 13.51 -1.57
CA ILE A 276 -2.90 14.87 -1.02
C ILE A 276 -2.91 15.91 -2.15
N ALA A 277 -2.20 15.62 -3.25
CA ALA A 277 -2.15 16.50 -4.42
C ALA A 277 -3.51 16.67 -5.13
N GLU A 278 -4.43 15.71 -5.01
CA GLU A 278 -5.78 15.76 -5.61
C GLU A 278 -6.86 16.33 -4.68
N MET A 279 -6.53 16.62 -3.41
CA MET A 279 -7.48 17.21 -2.48
C MET A 279 -7.73 18.70 -2.76
N LYS A 280 -8.99 19.12 -2.56
CA LYS A 280 -9.36 20.55 -2.55
C LYS A 280 -8.70 21.28 -1.37
N GLU A 281 -8.76 20.64 -0.19
CA GLU A 281 -8.22 21.15 1.07
C GLU A 281 -7.21 20.14 1.64
N PRO A 282 -5.91 20.20 1.24
CA PRO A 282 -4.90 19.26 1.72
C PRO A 282 -4.72 19.25 3.25
N LYS A 283 -5.06 20.35 3.90
CA LYS A 283 -5.00 20.49 5.37
C LYS A 283 -5.92 19.49 6.10
N ASP A 284 -6.99 19.06 5.45
CA ASP A 284 -7.99 18.14 6.02
C ASP A 284 -7.66 16.67 5.84
N PHE A 285 -6.54 16.33 5.18
CA PHE A 285 -6.16 14.96 4.87
C PHE A 285 -5.99 14.08 6.12
N TRP A 286 -5.52 14.64 7.23
CA TRP A 286 -5.39 13.92 8.51
C TRP A 286 -6.72 13.30 8.99
N LYS A 287 -7.86 13.93 8.68
CA LYS A 287 -9.20 13.40 9.01
C LYS A 287 -9.46 12.09 8.26
N SER A 288 -9.10 12.06 6.97
CA SER A 288 -9.22 10.86 6.15
C SER A 288 -8.32 9.74 6.67
N LEU A 289 -7.05 10.03 6.97
CA LEU A 289 -6.10 9.06 7.50
C LEU A 289 -6.59 8.45 8.81
N THR A 290 -6.95 9.30 9.78
CA THR A 290 -7.38 8.84 11.11
C THR A 290 -8.64 7.99 11.02
N ALA A 291 -9.64 8.41 10.22
CA ALA A 291 -10.87 7.65 10.06
C ALA A 291 -10.61 6.26 9.43
N VAL A 292 -9.76 6.21 8.40
CA VAL A 292 -9.45 4.95 7.71
C VAL A 292 -8.65 4.03 8.61
N THR A 293 -7.59 4.52 9.28
CA THR A 293 -6.76 3.66 10.14
C THR A 293 -7.54 3.09 11.34
N ILE A 294 -8.46 3.85 11.93
CA ILE A 294 -9.34 3.30 12.97
C ILE A 294 -10.21 2.19 12.40
N ALA A 295 -10.80 2.38 11.23
CA ALA A 295 -11.61 1.35 10.57
C ALA A 295 -10.77 0.10 10.24
N GLU A 296 -9.55 0.26 9.74
CA GLU A 296 -8.61 -0.84 9.45
C GLU A 296 -8.29 -1.67 10.71
N ILE A 297 -7.87 -1.01 11.79
CA ILE A 297 -7.54 -1.70 13.05
C ILE A 297 -8.73 -2.53 13.53
N ILE A 298 -9.94 -1.95 13.50
CA ILE A 298 -11.15 -2.66 13.94
C ILE A 298 -11.46 -3.84 13.02
N VAL A 299 -11.53 -3.60 11.71
CA VAL A 299 -11.95 -4.62 10.74
C VAL A 299 -10.91 -5.74 10.66
N PHE A 300 -9.62 -5.41 10.58
CA PHE A 300 -8.56 -6.42 10.47
C PHE A 300 -8.45 -7.28 11.74
N THR A 301 -8.59 -6.65 12.91
CA THR A 301 -8.59 -7.40 14.19
C THR A 301 -9.80 -8.32 14.29
N LEU A 302 -11.00 -7.83 13.97
CA LEU A 302 -12.22 -8.64 14.07
C LEU A 302 -12.21 -9.80 13.08
N VAL A 303 -11.89 -9.55 11.83
CA VAL A 303 -11.85 -10.57 10.77
C VAL A 303 -10.77 -11.61 11.09
N GLY A 304 -9.56 -11.16 11.43
CA GLY A 304 -8.46 -12.06 11.81
C GLY A 304 -8.81 -12.94 12.98
N ALA A 305 -9.32 -12.34 14.07
CA ALA A 305 -9.65 -13.06 15.30
C ALA A 305 -10.85 -14.02 15.14
N ILE A 306 -11.96 -13.55 14.54
CA ILE A 306 -13.17 -14.36 14.43
C ILE A 306 -12.92 -15.58 13.54
N ILE A 307 -12.42 -15.39 12.32
CA ILE A 307 -12.17 -16.51 11.42
C ILE A 307 -11.15 -17.48 12.04
N TYR A 308 -10.08 -16.98 12.65
CA TYR A 308 -9.08 -17.83 13.30
C TYR A 308 -9.67 -18.67 14.45
N VAL A 309 -10.49 -18.08 15.31
CA VAL A 309 -11.09 -18.79 16.45
C VAL A 309 -12.02 -19.92 16.02
N TYR A 310 -12.79 -19.72 14.95
CA TYR A 310 -13.73 -20.72 14.45
C TYR A 310 -13.08 -21.78 13.54
N VAL A 311 -12.09 -21.40 12.75
CA VAL A 311 -11.41 -22.32 11.83
C VAL A 311 -10.31 -23.12 12.53
N GLY A 312 -9.63 -22.55 13.52
CA GLY A 312 -8.54 -23.19 14.25
C GLY A 312 -7.21 -23.24 13.50
N ASN A 313 -6.18 -23.67 14.21
CA ASN A 313 -4.79 -23.71 13.73
C ASN A 313 -4.59 -24.74 12.62
N GLU A 314 -5.27 -25.86 12.71
CA GLU A 314 -5.05 -27.06 11.89
C GLU A 314 -5.65 -26.94 10.48
N TYR A 315 -6.61 -26.03 10.30
CA TYR A 315 -7.40 -25.93 9.06
C TYR A 315 -7.27 -24.57 8.37
N MET A 316 -6.41 -23.69 8.91
CA MET A 316 -6.24 -22.34 8.41
C MET A 316 -5.49 -22.32 7.09
N THR A 317 -6.01 -21.57 6.12
CA THR A 317 -5.39 -21.32 4.81
C THR A 317 -5.27 -19.81 4.55
N ALA A 318 -4.47 -19.43 3.57
CA ALA A 318 -4.41 -18.08 3.04
C ALA A 318 -4.49 -18.10 1.51
N PRO A 319 -5.45 -17.35 0.94
CA PRO A 319 -6.45 -16.51 1.60
C PRO A 319 -7.50 -17.34 2.38
N ALA A 320 -8.04 -16.77 3.46
CA ALA A 320 -8.91 -17.48 4.41
C ALA A 320 -10.24 -18.02 3.81
N PHE A 321 -10.61 -17.64 2.61
CA PHE A 321 -11.72 -18.25 1.87
C PHE A 321 -11.53 -19.77 1.71
N GLY A 322 -10.30 -20.23 1.59
CA GLY A 322 -9.95 -21.63 1.48
C GLY A 322 -10.25 -22.46 2.71
N SER A 323 -10.40 -21.81 3.87
CA SER A 323 -10.71 -22.48 5.14
C SER A 323 -12.18 -22.79 5.33
N LEU A 324 -13.09 -22.20 4.51
CA LEU A 324 -14.53 -22.45 4.59
C LEU A 324 -14.85 -23.87 4.10
N GLY A 325 -15.57 -24.64 4.93
CA GLY A 325 -15.95 -26.03 4.66
C GLY A 325 -17.04 -26.14 3.60
N ASP A 326 -18.05 -25.28 3.66
CA ASP A 326 -19.12 -25.25 2.67
C ASP A 326 -18.67 -24.59 1.37
N GLU A 327 -18.78 -25.34 0.26
CA GLU A 327 -18.37 -24.85 -1.07
C GLU A 327 -19.17 -23.63 -1.54
N LEU A 328 -20.47 -23.60 -1.22
CA LEU A 328 -21.33 -22.49 -1.61
C LEU A 328 -20.95 -21.21 -0.85
N TYR A 329 -20.68 -21.33 0.44
CA TYR A 329 -20.26 -20.20 1.29
C TYR A 329 -18.93 -19.62 0.79
N MET A 330 -17.96 -20.49 0.49
CA MET A 330 -16.69 -20.10 -0.08
C MET A 330 -16.86 -19.39 -1.43
N LYS A 331 -17.61 -20.00 -2.36
CA LYS A 331 -17.85 -19.44 -3.70
C LYS A 331 -18.56 -18.09 -3.65
N ILE A 332 -19.58 -17.95 -2.79
CA ILE A 332 -20.32 -16.70 -2.66
C ILE A 332 -19.41 -15.60 -2.09
N SER A 333 -18.74 -15.85 -0.94
CA SER A 333 -17.92 -14.84 -0.30
C SER A 333 -16.74 -14.42 -1.20
N PHE A 334 -16.07 -15.35 -1.87
CA PHE A 334 -14.98 -15.07 -2.79
C PHE A 334 -15.44 -14.31 -4.05
N SER A 335 -16.64 -14.59 -4.56
CA SER A 335 -17.18 -13.89 -5.74
C SER A 335 -17.43 -12.40 -5.49
N PHE A 336 -17.83 -12.01 -4.28
CA PHE A 336 -17.91 -10.59 -3.92
C PHE A 336 -16.55 -9.88 -3.86
N MET A 337 -15.43 -10.59 -3.81
CA MET A 337 -14.09 -10.00 -3.86
C MET A 337 -13.65 -9.60 -5.28
N VAL A 338 -14.29 -10.12 -6.33
CA VAL A 338 -13.88 -9.90 -7.74
C VAL A 338 -13.78 -8.41 -8.13
N PRO A 339 -14.73 -7.52 -7.79
CA PRO A 339 -14.60 -6.10 -8.11
C PRO A 339 -13.33 -5.47 -7.53
N THR A 340 -12.89 -5.93 -6.35
CA THR A 340 -11.68 -5.46 -5.68
C THR A 340 -10.41 -6.02 -6.32
N LEU A 341 -10.43 -7.31 -6.73
CA LEU A 341 -9.34 -7.91 -7.49
C LEU A 341 -9.04 -7.12 -8.75
N ILE A 342 -10.06 -6.65 -9.46
CA ILE A 342 -9.89 -5.84 -10.65
C ILE A 342 -9.48 -4.41 -10.28
N PHE A 343 -10.21 -3.76 -9.36
CA PHE A 343 -10.04 -2.34 -9.05
C PHE A 343 -8.63 -2.00 -8.58
N LEU A 344 -8.09 -2.76 -7.63
CA LEU A 344 -6.78 -2.42 -7.05
C LEU A 344 -5.65 -2.63 -8.06
N GLY A 345 -5.65 -3.72 -8.80
CA GLY A 345 -4.70 -3.90 -9.90
C GLY A 345 -4.75 -2.74 -10.88
N VAL A 346 -5.96 -2.31 -11.27
CA VAL A 346 -6.20 -1.16 -12.15
C VAL A 346 -5.72 0.16 -11.53
N LEU A 347 -5.93 0.38 -10.23
CA LEU A 347 -5.49 1.58 -9.53
C LEU A 347 -3.96 1.70 -9.58
N TYR A 348 -3.23 0.66 -9.18
CA TYR A 348 -1.76 0.67 -9.18
C TYR A 348 -1.15 0.72 -10.59
N ALA A 349 -1.78 0.06 -11.57
CA ALA A 349 -1.43 0.21 -12.99
C ALA A 349 -1.60 1.65 -13.48
N SER A 350 -2.74 2.28 -13.16
CA SER A 350 -3.04 3.66 -13.55
C SER A 350 -2.11 4.67 -12.89
N VAL A 351 -1.75 4.48 -11.61
CA VAL A 351 -0.79 5.32 -10.88
C VAL A 351 0.58 5.24 -11.56
N SER A 352 1.07 4.03 -11.85
CA SER A 352 2.37 3.80 -12.51
C SER A 352 2.37 4.34 -13.93
N ALA A 353 1.31 4.08 -14.70
CA ALA A 353 1.21 4.57 -16.07
C ALA A 353 1.15 6.11 -16.14
N ARG A 354 0.44 6.77 -15.20
CA ARG A 354 0.43 8.24 -15.08
C ARG A 354 1.80 8.79 -14.75
N PHE A 355 2.50 8.17 -13.80
CA PHE A 355 3.84 8.57 -13.42
C PHE A 355 4.77 8.58 -14.64
N ILE A 356 4.80 7.51 -15.43
CA ILE A 356 5.62 7.39 -16.64
C ILE A 356 5.13 8.36 -17.71
N PHE A 357 3.82 8.37 -18.01
CA PHE A 357 3.22 9.16 -19.06
C PHE A 357 3.40 10.67 -18.87
N PHE A 358 3.21 11.17 -17.63
CA PHE A 358 3.34 12.59 -17.34
C PHE A 358 4.79 13.08 -17.45
N ARG A 359 5.77 12.20 -17.22
CA ARG A 359 7.19 12.53 -17.40
C ARG A 359 7.59 12.57 -18.87
N ILE A 360 7.11 11.61 -19.67
CA ILE A 360 7.40 11.56 -21.12
C ILE A 360 6.77 12.75 -21.85
N PHE A 361 5.54 13.11 -21.47
CA PHE A 361 4.76 14.13 -22.18
C PHE A 361 4.62 15.45 -21.40
N GLU A 362 5.53 15.74 -20.48
CA GLU A 362 5.53 17.02 -19.77
C GLU A 362 5.70 18.19 -20.74
N GLY A 363 4.90 19.24 -20.56
CA GLY A 363 4.90 20.42 -21.45
C GLY A 363 4.30 20.20 -22.85
N THR A 364 3.84 19.00 -23.17
CA THR A 364 3.22 18.71 -24.47
C THR A 364 1.69 18.70 -24.43
N ARG A 365 1.04 18.96 -25.57
CA ARG A 365 -0.42 18.86 -25.70
C ARG A 365 -0.98 17.46 -25.44
N HIS A 366 -0.14 16.43 -25.51
CA HIS A 366 -0.56 15.03 -25.35
C HIS A 366 -0.92 14.69 -23.89
N LYS A 367 -0.41 15.45 -22.92
CA LYS A 367 -0.68 15.27 -21.51
C LYS A 367 -2.13 15.60 -21.14
N GLY A 368 -2.67 16.72 -21.63
CA GLY A 368 -4.00 17.23 -21.25
C GLY A 368 -5.11 16.97 -22.26
N ASN A 369 -4.81 16.45 -23.47
CA ASN A 369 -5.78 16.28 -24.54
C ASN A 369 -5.81 14.84 -25.08
N HIS A 370 -6.91 14.51 -25.75
CA HIS A 370 -7.07 13.23 -26.43
C HIS A 370 -6.38 13.27 -27.79
N THR A 371 -5.21 12.66 -27.91
CA THR A 371 -4.44 12.55 -29.15
C THR A 371 -4.10 11.10 -29.44
N VAL A 372 -3.96 10.71 -30.71
CA VAL A 372 -3.60 9.33 -31.10
C VAL A 372 -2.29 8.90 -30.45
N MET A 373 -1.25 9.76 -30.50
CA MET A 373 0.04 9.49 -29.87
C MET A 373 -0.09 9.31 -28.35
N GLY A 374 -0.88 10.18 -27.69
CA GLY A 374 -1.12 10.08 -26.26
C GLY A 374 -1.84 8.78 -25.87
N TRP A 375 -2.82 8.34 -26.67
CA TRP A 375 -3.52 7.07 -26.44
C TRP A 375 -2.63 5.85 -26.73
N ALA A 376 -1.90 5.84 -27.84
CA ALA A 376 -1.00 4.74 -28.18
C ALA A 376 0.08 4.55 -27.10
N SER A 377 0.70 5.65 -26.63
CA SER A 377 1.70 5.59 -25.57
C SER A 377 1.09 5.15 -24.23
N TRP A 378 -0.11 5.63 -23.90
CA TRP A 378 -0.83 5.20 -22.67
C TRP A 378 -1.11 3.70 -22.68
N CYS A 379 -1.67 3.18 -23.79
CA CYS A 379 -1.93 1.74 -23.93
C CYS A 379 -0.63 0.92 -23.92
N GLY A 380 0.45 1.40 -24.57
CA GLY A 380 1.74 0.72 -24.58
C GLY A 380 2.37 0.62 -23.19
N ILE A 381 2.32 1.68 -22.38
CA ILE A 381 2.81 1.69 -21.02
C ILE A 381 2.00 0.70 -20.15
N LEU A 382 0.67 0.76 -20.22
CA LEU A 382 -0.20 -0.17 -19.48
C LEU A 382 0.04 -1.63 -19.86
N MET A 383 0.18 -1.89 -21.17
CA MET A 383 0.48 -3.26 -21.65
C MET A 383 1.79 -3.77 -21.07
N GLY A 384 2.86 -2.95 -21.10
CA GLY A 384 4.15 -3.33 -20.51
C GLY A 384 4.05 -3.63 -19.01
N LEU A 385 3.31 -2.83 -18.25
CA LEU A 385 3.09 -3.03 -16.81
C LEU A 385 2.31 -4.32 -16.53
N TRP A 386 1.23 -4.59 -17.27
CA TRP A 386 0.43 -5.80 -17.06
C TRP A 386 1.14 -7.09 -17.49
N VAL A 387 1.94 -7.04 -18.56
CA VAL A 387 2.79 -8.18 -18.97
C VAL A 387 3.82 -8.48 -17.87
N LEU A 388 4.48 -7.45 -17.34
CA LEU A 388 5.44 -7.63 -16.24
C LEU A 388 4.75 -8.17 -14.97
N ALA A 389 3.58 -7.66 -14.62
CA ALA A 389 2.79 -8.15 -13.50
C ALA A 389 2.40 -9.63 -13.66
N TRP A 390 1.98 -10.03 -14.86
CA TRP A 390 1.69 -11.43 -15.17
C TRP A 390 2.91 -12.32 -15.02
N ILE A 391 4.08 -11.91 -15.54
CA ILE A 391 5.33 -12.66 -15.39
C ILE A 391 5.69 -12.85 -13.90
N ILE A 392 5.56 -11.82 -13.07
CA ILE A 392 5.84 -11.91 -11.63
C ILE A 392 4.85 -12.85 -10.94
N ALA A 393 3.56 -12.81 -11.29
CA ALA A 393 2.54 -13.70 -10.73
C ALA A 393 2.83 -15.18 -11.04
N GLU A 394 3.33 -15.48 -12.24
CA GLU A 394 3.71 -16.84 -12.63
C GLU A 394 5.05 -17.29 -12.01
N ALA A 395 5.93 -16.32 -11.68
CA ALA A 395 7.21 -16.62 -11.05
C ALA A 395 7.09 -16.86 -9.53
N ILE A 396 6.08 -16.29 -8.87
CA ILE A 396 5.85 -16.43 -7.41
C ILE A 396 4.37 -16.75 -7.19
N PRO A 397 3.96 -18.04 -7.42
CA PRO A 397 2.54 -18.41 -7.39
C PRO A 397 2.01 -18.68 -5.96
N PHE A 398 2.56 -18.03 -4.93
CA PHE A 398 2.21 -18.22 -3.53
C PHE A 398 1.74 -16.89 -2.92
N PHE A 399 0.48 -16.85 -2.48
CA PHE A 399 -0.16 -15.61 -2.00
C PHE A 399 0.56 -14.98 -0.82
N THR A 400 0.81 -15.73 0.26
CA THR A 400 1.47 -15.24 1.48
C THR A 400 2.92 -14.82 1.25
N ASP A 401 3.64 -15.57 0.40
CA ASP A 401 5.04 -15.27 0.10
C ASP A 401 5.17 -13.99 -0.71
N LEU A 402 4.27 -13.77 -1.67
CA LEU A 402 4.23 -12.55 -2.46
C LEU A 402 3.92 -11.33 -1.58
N LEU A 403 2.96 -11.43 -0.64
CA LEU A 403 2.69 -10.39 0.35
C LEU A 403 3.91 -10.10 1.22
N SER A 404 4.59 -11.14 1.71
CA SER A 404 5.79 -11.01 2.55
C SER A 404 6.93 -10.31 1.83
N ILE A 405 7.20 -10.66 0.56
CA ILE A 405 8.23 -10.00 -0.26
C ILE A 405 7.91 -8.53 -0.45
N ILE A 406 6.66 -8.18 -0.79
CA ILE A 406 6.26 -6.78 -0.97
C ILE A 406 6.44 -6.01 0.33
N GLY A 407 6.03 -6.59 1.46
CA GLY A 407 6.20 -6.01 2.79
C GLY A 407 7.66 -5.82 3.18
N ALA A 408 8.50 -6.83 2.92
CA ALA A 408 9.92 -6.79 3.29
C ALA A 408 10.72 -5.80 2.43
N VAL A 409 10.59 -5.86 1.10
CA VAL A 409 11.43 -5.09 0.18
C VAL A 409 10.92 -3.66 0.02
N PHE A 410 9.64 -3.48 -0.26
CA PHE A 410 9.09 -2.16 -0.56
C PHE A 410 8.46 -1.51 0.69
N GLY A 411 7.78 -2.29 1.51
CA GLY A 411 7.17 -1.82 2.75
C GLY A 411 8.21 -1.28 3.74
N SER A 412 9.42 -1.85 3.78
CA SER A 412 10.53 -1.34 4.59
C SER A 412 10.87 0.11 4.29
N PHE A 413 10.96 0.48 3.00
CA PHE A 413 11.24 1.85 2.58
C PHE A 413 10.02 2.74 2.69
N PHE A 414 8.93 2.36 2.01
CA PHE A 414 7.74 3.21 1.84
C PHE A 414 6.79 3.20 3.02
N GLY A 415 6.93 2.25 3.94
CA GLY A 415 6.16 2.20 5.18
C GLY A 415 6.90 2.83 6.37
N PHE A 416 8.22 2.73 6.41
CA PHE A 416 8.99 3.02 7.62
C PHE A 416 10.20 3.93 7.37
N ILE A 417 11.24 3.49 6.63
CA ILE A 417 12.53 4.17 6.56
C ILE A 417 12.39 5.61 6.08
N PHE A 418 11.70 5.85 4.98
CA PHE A 418 11.56 7.19 4.40
C PHE A 418 10.94 8.18 5.38
N TRP A 419 9.98 7.73 6.19
CA TRP A 419 9.21 8.65 7.05
C TRP A 419 9.93 8.98 8.33
N GLY A 420 10.70 8.03 8.88
CA GLY A 420 11.61 8.34 9.97
C GLY A 420 12.69 9.33 9.54
N VAL A 421 13.26 9.17 8.34
CA VAL A 421 14.22 10.11 7.77
C VAL A 421 13.57 11.46 7.46
N ALA A 422 12.35 11.47 6.91
CA ALA A 422 11.61 12.70 6.61
C ALA A 422 11.33 13.53 7.86
N TYR A 423 10.96 12.89 8.97
CA TYR A 423 10.78 13.57 10.24
C TYR A 423 12.08 14.24 10.72
N ILE A 424 13.18 13.48 10.71
CA ILE A 424 14.51 14.01 11.12
C ILE A 424 14.93 15.17 10.21
N TYR A 425 14.71 15.04 8.90
CA TYR A 425 15.00 16.09 7.91
C TYR A 425 14.22 17.37 8.19
N MET A 426 12.91 17.29 8.42
CA MET A 426 12.08 18.44 8.75
C MET A 426 12.50 19.10 10.07
N SER A 427 12.73 18.29 11.10
CA SER A 427 13.13 18.78 12.43
C SER A 427 14.52 19.43 12.41
N TYR A 428 15.45 18.87 11.62
CA TYR A 428 16.77 19.47 11.40
C TYR A 428 16.65 20.85 10.70
N ALA A 429 15.80 20.94 9.69
CA ALA A 429 15.58 22.18 8.95
C ALA A 429 14.92 23.26 9.81
N ASP A 430 14.04 22.90 10.78
CA ASP A 430 13.32 23.84 11.63
C ASP A 430 14.17 24.29 12.83
N TYR A 431 14.83 23.38 13.49
CA TYR A 431 15.49 23.63 14.79
C TYR A 431 17.03 23.48 14.75
N GLY A 432 17.60 23.06 13.61
CA GLY A 432 19.05 22.83 13.43
C GLY A 432 19.51 21.50 14.03
N PRO A 433 20.85 21.28 14.12
CA PRO A 433 21.45 19.98 14.41
C PRO A 433 21.14 19.43 15.82
N VAL A 434 20.71 20.26 16.73
CA VAL A 434 20.36 19.87 18.11
C VAL A 434 18.85 19.97 18.38
N PHE A 435 18.01 19.80 17.33
CA PHE A 435 16.55 19.93 17.40
C PHE A 435 15.94 19.15 18.58
N TYR A 436 16.46 17.96 18.89
CA TYR A 436 16.01 17.11 19.98
C TYR A 436 16.22 17.75 21.38
N LYS A 437 17.25 18.60 21.55
CA LYS A 437 17.48 19.33 22.79
C LYS A 437 16.61 20.58 22.89
N LYS A 438 16.43 21.28 21.76
CA LYS A 438 15.62 22.51 21.74
C LYS A 438 14.14 22.27 22.04
N GLN A 439 13.63 21.09 21.67
CA GLN A 439 12.25 20.67 21.93
C GLN A 439 12.05 19.95 23.29
N GLY A 440 13.10 19.89 24.13
CA GLY A 440 13.05 19.25 25.44
C GLY A 440 12.72 17.76 25.37
N LEU A 441 11.94 17.26 26.34
CA LEU A 441 11.56 15.84 26.43
C LEU A 441 10.82 15.35 25.17
N ARG A 442 9.96 16.17 24.59
CA ARG A 442 9.24 15.84 23.35
C ARG A 442 10.19 15.57 22.19
N GLY A 443 11.22 16.41 22.01
CA GLY A 443 12.20 16.20 20.94
C GLY A 443 12.98 14.88 21.07
N TRP A 444 13.31 14.47 22.30
CA TRP A 444 13.96 13.19 22.55
C TRP A 444 13.02 12.00 22.26
N VAL A 445 11.76 12.08 22.73
CA VAL A 445 10.76 11.01 22.48
C VAL A 445 10.52 10.86 20.96
N GLU A 446 10.34 11.96 20.25
CA GLU A 446 10.10 11.92 18.80
C GLU A 446 11.35 11.44 18.03
N LEU A 447 12.58 11.78 18.45
CA LEU A 447 13.81 11.24 17.86
C LEU A 447 13.90 9.73 18.06
N VAL A 448 13.71 9.24 19.29
CA VAL A 448 13.77 7.81 19.60
C VAL A 448 12.71 7.05 18.81
N LEU A 449 11.49 7.58 18.73
CA LEU A 449 10.40 6.97 17.96
C LEU A 449 10.78 6.85 16.47
N ASN A 450 11.30 7.91 15.85
CA ASN A 450 11.65 7.89 14.43
C ASN A 450 12.89 7.02 14.14
N VAL A 451 13.87 6.98 15.04
CA VAL A 451 14.98 6.03 14.94
C VAL A 451 14.46 4.59 15.05
N THR A 452 13.53 4.32 15.97
CA THR A 452 12.89 2.99 16.09
C THR A 452 12.14 2.61 14.82
N VAL A 453 11.39 3.53 14.20
CA VAL A 453 10.71 3.31 12.91
C VAL A 453 11.71 2.97 11.82
N ILE A 454 12.85 3.67 11.73
CA ILE A 454 13.92 3.35 10.77
C ILE A 454 14.48 1.95 11.04
N LEU A 455 14.74 1.60 12.29
CA LEU A 455 15.28 0.28 12.67
C LEU A 455 14.29 -0.86 12.34
N ILE A 456 13.00 -0.66 12.54
CA ILE A 456 11.96 -1.61 12.10
C ILE A 456 12.03 -1.78 10.58
N GLY A 457 12.11 -0.70 9.81
CA GLY A 457 12.24 -0.78 8.37
C GLY A 457 13.52 -1.50 7.92
N LEU A 458 14.67 -1.26 8.56
CA LEU A 458 15.91 -1.98 8.29
C LEU A 458 15.82 -3.47 8.66
N PHE A 459 15.13 -3.80 9.73
CA PHE A 459 14.86 -5.19 10.11
C PHE A 459 13.98 -5.91 9.07
N PHE A 460 12.96 -5.21 8.51
CA PHE A 460 12.18 -5.76 7.42
C PHE A 460 13.00 -5.93 6.15
N LEU A 461 13.84 -4.96 5.81
CA LEU A 461 14.68 -5.01 4.61
C LEU A 461 15.71 -6.14 4.65
N GLY A 462 16.39 -6.37 5.77
CA GLY A 462 17.42 -7.41 5.92
C GLY A 462 16.79 -8.76 6.27
N PRO A 463 16.54 -9.04 7.57
CA PRO A 463 15.95 -10.31 8.02
C PRO A 463 14.62 -10.64 7.36
N GLY A 464 13.77 -9.64 7.11
CA GLY A 464 12.47 -9.82 6.45
C GLY A 464 12.60 -10.32 5.02
N THR A 465 13.49 -9.74 4.22
CA THR A 465 13.75 -10.20 2.85
C THR A 465 14.32 -11.61 2.85
N TYR A 466 15.26 -11.93 3.77
CA TYR A 466 15.76 -13.30 3.92
C TYR A 466 14.62 -14.28 4.20
N ALA A 467 13.78 -14.00 5.20
CA ALA A 467 12.67 -14.88 5.55
C ALA A 467 11.66 -15.05 4.41
N SER A 468 11.34 -13.97 3.68
CA SER A 468 10.40 -14.03 2.54
C SER A 468 10.95 -14.86 1.39
N VAL A 469 12.24 -14.73 1.07
CA VAL A 469 12.88 -15.54 0.01
C VAL A 469 12.98 -17.01 0.42
N GLU A 470 13.35 -17.27 1.68
CA GLU A 470 13.41 -18.64 2.22
C GLU A 470 12.03 -19.31 2.21
N SER A 471 10.96 -18.58 2.55
CA SER A 471 9.59 -19.06 2.47
C SER A 471 9.21 -19.48 1.06
N VAL A 472 9.55 -18.67 0.04
CA VAL A 472 9.33 -19.05 -1.38
C VAL A 472 10.07 -20.33 -1.74
N VAL A 473 11.33 -20.46 -1.31
CA VAL A 473 12.14 -21.67 -1.57
C VAL A 473 11.49 -22.91 -0.93
N GLN A 474 11.04 -22.80 0.32
CA GLN A 474 10.33 -23.87 1.02
C GLN A 474 9.00 -24.22 0.33
N SER A 475 8.20 -23.24 -0.07
CA SER A 475 6.95 -23.44 -0.81
C SER A 475 7.14 -24.21 -2.12
N TYR A 476 8.23 -23.94 -2.85
CA TYR A 476 8.59 -24.72 -4.04
C TYR A 476 9.07 -26.16 -3.72
N GLN A 477 9.78 -26.34 -2.61
CA GLN A 477 10.26 -27.67 -2.20
C GLN A 477 9.12 -28.60 -1.73
N GLU A 478 8.10 -28.03 -1.09
CA GLU A 478 6.91 -28.76 -0.65
C GLU A 478 6.00 -29.18 -1.81
N GLY A 479 6.19 -28.60 -3.00
CA GLY A 479 5.52 -29.03 -4.23
C GLY A 479 4.03 -28.67 -4.33
N GLY A 480 3.56 -27.73 -3.50
CA GLY A 480 2.13 -27.44 -3.35
C GLY A 480 1.44 -26.89 -4.60
N VAL A 481 2.16 -26.23 -5.53
CA VAL A 481 1.57 -25.52 -6.70
C VAL A 481 2.30 -25.86 -8.02
N GLY A 482 3.25 -26.76 -8.01
CA GLY A 482 4.08 -27.06 -9.19
C GLY A 482 5.22 -26.06 -9.41
N THR A 483 5.81 -26.07 -10.59
CA THR A 483 6.90 -25.15 -10.96
C THR A 483 6.36 -23.83 -11.48
N ALA A 484 7.21 -22.79 -11.54
CA ALA A 484 6.86 -21.53 -12.20
C ALA A 484 6.39 -21.77 -13.64
N PHE A 485 5.44 -20.97 -14.12
CA PHE A 485 4.85 -21.09 -15.46
C PHE A 485 4.23 -22.49 -15.74
N THR A 486 3.49 -23.02 -14.80
CA THR A 486 2.82 -24.33 -14.90
C THR A 486 1.32 -24.19 -15.11
N CYS A 487 0.72 -25.24 -15.70
CA CYS A 487 -0.74 -25.37 -15.74
C CYS A 487 -1.32 -26.03 -14.49
N ALA A 488 -0.53 -26.28 -13.45
CA ALA A 488 -1.02 -26.90 -12.23
C ALA A 488 -2.16 -26.09 -11.59
N ASN A 489 -3.11 -26.81 -10.99
CA ASN A 489 -4.24 -26.18 -10.32
C ASN A 489 -3.76 -25.45 -9.06
N ASN A 490 -3.96 -24.13 -9.01
CA ASN A 490 -3.73 -23.30 -7.82
C ASN A 490 -5.04 -22.86 -7.13
N GLY A 491 -6.17 -23.45 -7.52
CA GLY A 491 -7.45 -23.12 -6.91
C GLY A 491 -7.50 -23.54 -5.44
N ILE A 492 -8.30 -22.85 -4.67
CA ILE A 492 -8.48 -23.06 -3.22
C ILE A 492 -8.85 -24.53 -2.89
N ARG A 493 -9.27 -25.33 -3.86
CA ARG A 493 -9.69 -26.72 -3.72
C ARG A 493 -8.83 -27.71 -4.52
N SER A 494 -7.62 -27.34 -4.85
CA SER A 494 -6.69 -28.26 -5.51
C SER A 494 -6.17 -29.34 -4.57
#